data_5205e267aefb5292681db44def761e89
#
_entry.id   5205e267aefb5292681db44def761e89
#
_cell.length_a   1.000
_cell.length_b   1.000
_cell.length_c   1.000
_cell.angle_alpha   90.00
_cell.angle_beta   90.00
_cell.angle_gamma   90.00
#
_symmetry.space_group_name_H-M   'P 1'
#
loop_
_entity.id
_entity.type
_entity.pdbx_description
1 polymer ?
#
loop_
_entity_poly.entity_id
_entity_poly.type
_entity_poly.pdbx_seq_one_letter_code
_entity_poly.pdbx_strand_id
1 'polypeptide(L)'
;GGGFMAAQESPVFRSNVRLVRLQVSVKDQAGAVAGGLNSEDFSITENGAPQNISVFERNTVQPLSVAVLVDTSGSTAKDLDYEVQSVNRFVKSLLRSGNPADSAALYSFNWQVVLNIGFTRRMDRLEQALRSLRGEGGTSLYDAIYLASRELRFREGRHVMVLVTDGGDTTSTKSFDDALEAAQRAEAVLYPVVVIPIENDAGRNIGGEHALSTISARTGGRVFLPTLG
;
A
#
# COMPACT_ATOMS: atom_id res chain seq x y z
N GLY A 1 -40.83 -56.49 24.40
CA GLY A 1 -39.47 -56.04 24.41
C GLY A 1 -39.22 -55.22 23.12
N GLY A 2 -39.28 -53.87 23.22
CA GLY A 2 -38.93 -52.98 22.13
C GLY A 2 -37.56 -52.40 22.41
N GLY A 3 -36.57 -52.75 21.58
CA GLY A 3 -35.26 -52.18 21.63
C GLY A 3 -35.24 -50.82 20.90
N PHE A 4 -34.92 -49.77 21.60
CA PHE A 4 -34.59 -48.47 21.02
C PHE A 4 -33.17 -48.54 20.43
N MET A 5 -33.05 -48.45 19.11
CA MET A 5 -31.78 -48.18 18.44
C MET A 5 -31.48 -46.66 18.57
N ALA A 6 -30.45 -46.30 19.36
CA ALA A 6 -29.91 -44.97 19.39
C ALA A 6 -29.16 -44.72 18.07
N ALA A 7 -29.62 -43.73 17.31
CA ALA A 7 -28.89 -43.24 16.14
C ALA A 7 -27.59 -42.57 16.61
N GLN A 8 -26.46 -43.10 16.20
CA GLN A 8 -25.14 -42.51 16.42
C GLN A 8 -24.99 -41.32 15.46
N GLU A 9 -25.05 -40.10 15.99
CA GLU A 9 -24.72 -38.88 15.23
C GLU A 9 -23.22 -38.89 14.84
N SER A 10 -22.97 -38.89 13.56
CA SER A 10 -21.59 -38.75 13.05
C SER A 10 -21.02 -37.41 13.42
N PRO A 11 -19.78 -37.32 13.94
CA PRO A 11 -19.18 -36.05 14.29
C PRO A 11 -18.98 -35.20 13.00
N VAL A 12 -19.63 -34.05 12.95
CA VAL A 12 -19.45 -33.05 11.89
C VAL A 12 -18.15 -32.29 12.18
N PHE A 13 -17.07 -32.68 11.49
CA PHE A 13 -15.83 -31.90 11.51
C PHE A 13 -16.04 -30.61 10.70
N ARG A 14 -16.17 -29.49 11.39
CA ARG A 14 -16.14 -28.15 10.76
C ARG A 14 -14.66 -27.74 10.68
N SER A 15 -14.04 -27.90 9.52
CA SER A 15 -12.75 -27.31 9.22
C SER A 15 -12.97 -25.85 8.80
N ASN A 16 -12.52 -24.90 9.59
CA ASN A 16 -12.42 -23.51 9.19
C ASN A 16 -11.20 -23.35 8.27
N VAL A 17 -11.40 -23.48 6.98
CA VAL A 17 -10.36 -23.16 5.99
C VAL A 17 -10.27 -21.63 5.90
N ARG A 18 -9.16 -21.07 6.37
CA ARG A 18 -8.83 -19.66 6.12
C ARG A 18 -8.25 -19.55 4.70
N LEU A 19 -8.96 -18.84 3.85
CA LEU A 19 -8.41 -18.46 2.54
C LEU A 19 -7.33 -17.40 2.75
N VAL A 20 -6.11 -17.69 2.32
CA VAL A 20 -5.01 -16.74 2.27
C VAL A 20 -4.99 -16.12 0.88
N ARG A 21 -5.07 -14.79 0.80
CA ARG A 21 -4.99 -14.06 -0.46
C ARG A 21 -3.56 -13.58 -0.69
N LEU A 22 -3.00 -13.92 -1.85
CA LEU A 22 -1.69 -13.44 -2.30
C LEU A 22 -1.89 -12.54 -3.51
N GLN A 23 -1.38 -11.30 -3.42
CA GLN A 23 -1.29 -10.41 -4.57
C GLN A 23 0.06 -10.59 -5.25
N VAL A 24 0.05 -10.94 -6.53
CA VAL A 24 1.26 -11.22 -7.30
C VAL A 24 1.32 -10.32 -8.53
N SER A 25 2.46 -9.66 -8.73
CA SER A 25 2.79 -8.92 -9.95
C SER A 25 3.90 -9.65 -10.68
N VAL A 26 3.64 -10.10 -11.90
CA VAL A 26 4.64 -10.75 -12.75
C VAL A 26 5.11 -9.80 -13.82
N LYS A 27 6.42 -9.70 -14.00
CA LYS A 27 7.06 -8.87 -15.03
C LYS A 27 8.02 -9.72 -15.84
N ASP A 28 8.17 -9.39 -17.11
CA ASP A 28 9.19 -9.95 -17.95
C ASP A 28 10.59 -9.37 -17.62
N GLN A 29 11.62 -9.85 -18.32
CA GLN A 29 13.01 -9.38 -18.13
C GLN A 29 13.19 -7.89 -18.49
N ALA A 30 12.31 -7.32 -19.31
CA ALA A 30 12.31 -5.91 -19.66
C ALA A 30 11.55 -5.04 -18.66
N GLY A 31 10.92 -5.66 -17.62
CA GLY A 31 10.14 -4.98 -16.59
C GLY A 31 8.69 -4.69 -16.99
N ALA A 32 8.23 -5.14 -18.17
CA ALA A 32 6.85 -5.02 -18.58
C ALA A 32 5.97 -6.06 -17.84
N VAL A 33 4.72 -5.69 -17.54
CA VAL A 33 3.79 -6.58 -16.86
C VAL A 33 3.46 -7.77 -17.77
N ALA A 34 3.74 -8.99 -17.32
CA ALA A 34 3.39 -10.21 -18.02
C ALA A 34 1.89 -10.45 -17.89
N GLY A 35 1.15 -10.22 -18.98
CA GLY A 35 -0.27 -10.53 -19.08
C GLY A 35 -0.49 -11.96 -19.59
N GLY A 36 -1.70 -12.47 -19.41
CA GLY A 36 -2.10 -13.74 -20.00
C GLY A 36 -1.78 -15.00 -19.19
N LEU A 37 -1.13 -14.88 -18.03
CA LEU A 37 -0.82 -16.01 -17.14
C LEU A 37 -2.09 -16.60 -16.52
N ASN A 38 -2.10 -17.92 -16.33
CA ASN A 38 -3.16 -18.70 -15.70
C ASN A 38 -2.69 -19.30 -14.36
N SER A 39 -3.59 -19.89 -13.59
CA SER A 39 -3.24 -20.53 -12.31
C SER A 39 -2.18 -21.62 -12.45
N GLU A 40 -2.12 -22.29 -13.59
CA GLU A 40 -1.17 -23.36 -13.90
C GLU A 40 0.27 -22.85 -14.07
N ASP A 41 0.43 -21.55 -14.35
CA ASP A 41 1.75 -20.89 -14.47
C ASP A 41 2.38 -20.56 -13.10
N PHE A 42 1.67 -20.84 -12.00
CA PHE A 42 2.10 -20.53 -10.65
C PHE A 42 2.24 -21.79 -9.79
N SER A 43 3.24 -21.82 -8.96
CA SER A 43 3.36 -22.76 -7.86
C SER A 43 3.52 -22.02 -6.54
N ILE A 44 2.76 -22.45 -5.53
CA ILE A 44 2.79 -21.86 -4.19
C ILE A 44 3.31 -22.90 -3.22
N THR A 45 4.23 -22.50 -2.36
CA THR A 45 4.73 -23.33 -1.26
C THR A 45 4.64 -22.57 0.05
N GLU A 46 4.24 -23.26 1.12
CA GLU A 46 4.26 -22.74 2.48
C GLU A 46 5.15 -23.66 3.32
N ASN A 47 6.22 -23.11 3.90
CA ASN A 47 7.22 -23.88 4.64
C ASN A 47 7.76 -25.10 3.87
N GLY A 48 7.90 -24.96 2.53
CA GLY A 48 8.36 -26.04 1.65
C GLY A 48 7.26 -27.03 1.21
N ALA A 49 6.07 -26.95 1.74
CA ALA A 49 4.94 -27.77 1.33
C ALA A 49 4.14 -27.11 0.19
N PRO A 50 3.87 -27.82 -0.92
CA PRO A 50 3.04 -27.29 -2.01
C PRO A 50 1.62 -26.97 -1.52
N GLN A 51 1.08 -25.83 -1.97
CA GLN A 51 -0.27 -25.37 -1.70
C GLN A 51 -1.10 -25.31 -2.99
N ASN A 52 -2.37 -25.65 -2.88
CA ASN A 52 -3.31 -25.56 -4.00
C ASN A 52 -3.86 -24.14 -4.14
N ILE A 53 -3.89 -23.64 -5.38
CA ILE A 53 -4.57 -22.39 -5.72
C ILE A 53 -6.07 -22.70 -5.85
N SER A 54 -6.84 -22.32 -4.83
CA SER A 54 -8.30 -22.57 -4.80
C SER A 54 -9.08 -21.53 -5.61
N VAL A 55 -8.56 -20.30 -5.70
CA VAL A 55 -9.14 -19.17 -6.43
C VAL A 55 -8.02 -18.44 -7.16
N PHE A 56 -8.21 -18.18 -8.45
CA PHE A 56 -7.28 -17.40 -9.26
C PHE A 56 -8.06 -16.29 -9.96
N GLU A 57 -7.73 -15.04 -9.63
CA GLU A 57 -8.37 -13.86 -10.20
C GLU A 57 -7.36 -12.95 -10.87
N ARG A 58 -7.70 -12.46 -12.05
CA ARG A 58 -6.97 -11.38 -12.71
C ARG A 58 -7.59 -10.05 -12.33
N ASN A 59 -6.92 -9.29 -11.47
CA ASN A 59 -7.43 -8.06 -10.89
C ASN A 59 -7.38 -6.84 -11.85
N THR A 60 -7.67 -7.00 -13.13
CA THR A 60 -7.62 -5.92 -14.12
C THR A 60 -8.85 -5.02 -14.11
N VAL A 61 -9.97 -5.49 -13.55
CA VAL A 61 -11.28 -4.81 -13.60
C VAL A 61 -11.71 -4.23 -12.25
N GLN A 62 -11.08 -4.65 -11.15
CA GLN A 62 -11.47 -4.18 -9.82
C GLN A 62 -11.10 -2.69 -9.63
N PRO A 63 -11.96 -1.91 -8.94
CA PRO A 63 -11.66 -0.54 -8.63
C PRO A 63 -10.41 -0.43 -7.74
N LEU A 64 -9.69 0.67 -7.89
CA LEU A 64 -8.48 0.96 -7.15
C LEU A 64 -8.76 2.04 -6.09
N SER A 65 -8.45 1.72 -4.84
CA SER A 65 -8.40 2.69 -3.75
C SER A 65 -6.93 3.05 -3.47
N VAL A 66 -6.55 4.30 -3.73
CA VAL A 66 -5.18 4.79 -3.53
C VAL A 66 -5.11 5.72 -2.34
N ALA A 67 -4.37 5.35 -1.31
CA ALA A 67 -3.97 6.28 -0.25
C ALA A 67 -2.64 6.93 -0.64
N VAL A 68 -2.64 8.25 -0.83
CA VAL A 68 -1.44 9.04 -1.08
C VAL A 68 -0.99 9.65 0.24
N LEU A 69 0.22 9.28 0.69
CA LEU A 69 0.82 9.71 1.93
C LEU A 69 1.99 10.63 1.58
N VAL A 70 1.89 11.90 1.94
CA VAL A 70 2.91 12.93 1.64
C VAL A 70 3.62 13.30 2.93
N ASP A 71 4.93 13.13 2.92
CA ASP A 71 5.80 13.60 3.98
C ASP A 71 5.84 15.12 3.98
N THR A 72 5.46 15.72 5.09
CA THR A 72 5.52 17.16 5.30
C THR A 72 6.45 17.51 6.46
N SER A 73 7.48 16.69 6.69
CA SER A 73 8.50 16.95 7.69
C SER A 73 9.39 18.13 7.29
N GLY A 74 10.20 18.59 8.24
CA GLY A 74 11.07 19.74 8.01
C GLY A 74 12.12 19.53 6.92
N SER A 75 12.57 18.31 6.68
CA SER A 75 13.53 17.95 5.63
C SER A 75 12.95 18.09 4.22
N THR A 76 11.67 17.77 4.02
CA THR A 76 10.98 17.85 2.73
C THR A 76 10.41 19.23 2.42
N ALA A 77 10.40 20.15 3.38
CA ALA A 77 9.73 21.46 3.25
C ALA A 77 10.20 22.30 2.05
N LYS A 78 11.46 22.14 1.62
CA LYS A 78 12.02 22.86 0.45
C LYS A 78 11.48 22.34 -0.88
N ASP A 79 11.19 21.05 -0.95
CA ASP A 79 10.79 20.35 -2.16
C ASP A 79 9.27 20.12 -2.22
N LEU A 80 8.54 20.52 -1.18
CA LEU A 80 7.11 20.28 -1.00
C LEU A 80 6.26 20.74 -2.20
N ASP A 81 6.57 21.91 -2.77
CA ASP A 81 5.83 22.42 -3.94
C ASP A 81 6.01 21.51 -5.16
N TYR A 82 7.20 20.97 -5.38
CA TYR A 82 7.48 20.02 -6.45
C TYR A 82 6.79 18.68 -6.21
N GLU A 83 6.82 18.20 -4.98
CA GLU A 83 6.12 16.97 -4.57
C GLU A 83 4.62 17.09 -4.77
N VAL A 84 4.01 18.18 -4.29
CA VAL A 84 2.59 18.49 -4.48
C VAL A 84 2.19 18.51 -5.95
N GLN A 85 2.99 19.15 -6.81
CA GLN A 85 2.72 19.15 -8.25
C GLN A 85 2.83 17.76 -8.87
N SER A 86 3.80 16.95 -8.44
CA SER A 86 4.01 15.59 -8.93
C SER A 86 2.88 14.66 -8.50
N VAL A 87 2.48 14.74 -7.23
CA VAL A 87 1.31 14.02 -6.71
C VAL A 87 0.04 14.42 -7.45
N ASN A 88 -0.16 15.71 -7.71
CA ASN A 88 -1.32 16.20 -8.45
C ASN A 88 -1.38 15.62 -9.88
N ARG A 89 -0.24 15.62 -10.60
CA ARG A 89 -0.16 15.00 -11.93
C ARG A 89 -0.46 13.50 -11.88
N PHE A 90 0.09 12.81 -10.91
CA PHE A 90 -0.14 11.38 -10.71
C PHE A 90 -1.63 11.07 -10.46
N VAL A 91 -2.25 11.74 -9.49
CA VAL A 91 -3.67 11.50 -9.14
C VAL A 91 -4.60 11.88 -10.30
N LYS A 92 -4.30 12.96 -11.01
CA LYS A 92 -5.02 13.33 -12.25
C LYS A 92 -4.97 12.23 -13.31
N SER A 93 -3.78 11.70 -13.57
CA SER A 93 -3.61 10.63 -14.55
C SER A 93 -4.37 9.37 -14.13
N LEU A 94 -4.24 8.98 -12.85
CA LEU A 94 -4.92 7.84 -12.28
C LEU A 94 -6.44 7.92 -12.46
N LEU A 95 -7.05 9.01 -12.01
CA LEU A 95 -8.50 9.16 -11.99
C LEU A 95 -9.12 9.45 -13.36
N ARG A 96 -8.33 9.94 -14.34
CA ARG A 96 -8.81 10.17 -15.72
C ARG A 96 -8.78 8.92 -16.58
N SER A 97 -7.72 8.11 -16.43
CA SER A 97 -7.45 6.97 -17.30
C SER A 97 -7.84 5.63 -16.67
N GLY A 98 -8.15 5.61 -15.37
CA GLY A 98 -8.46 4.42 -14.60
C GLY A 98 -9.94 4.01 -14.66
N ASN A 99 -10.29 3.06 -13.78
CA ASN A 99 -11.65 2.60 -13.61
C ASN A 99 -12.55 3.75 -13.09
N PRO A 100 -13.81 3.90 -13.57
CA PRO A 100 -14.74 4.88 -13.03
C PRO A 100 -14.99 4.82 -11.53
N ALA A 101 -14.73 3.70 -10.90
CA ALA A 101 -14.85 3.52 -9.45
C ALA A 101 -13.53 3.72 -8.67
N ASP A 102 -12.41 4.02 -9.35
CA ASP A 102 -11.14 4.35 -8.68
C ASP A 102 -11.31 5.61 -7.81
N SER A 103 -10.62 5.64 -6.69
CA SER A 103 -10.65 6.77 -5.77
C SER A 103 -9.29 6.98 -5.10
N ALA A 104 -9.03 8.22 -4.69
CA ALA A 104 -7.83 8.58 -3.96
C ALA A 104 -8.19 9.28 -2.65
N ALA A 105 -7.39 9.01 -1.61
CA ALA A 105 -7.36 9.75 -0.36
C ALA A 105 -5.99 10.41 -0.19
N LEU A 106 -5.93 11.54 0.50
CA LEU A 106 -4.69 12.24 0.80
C LEU A 106 -4.45 12.29 2.30
N TYR A 107 -3.30 11.83 2.70
CA TYR A 107 -2.74 11.97 4.03
C TYR A 107 -1.48 12.82 3.95
N SER A 108 -1.28 13.67 4.94
CA SER A 108 0.02 14.26 5.21
C SER A 108 0.55 13.75 6.54
N PHE A 109 1.85 13.63 6.65
CA PHE A 109 2.47 13.23 7.90
C PHE A 109 3.77 14.01 8.15
N ASN A 110 3.92 14.42 9.38
CA ASN A 110 5.12 14.96 9.99
C ASN A 110 5.23 14.31 11.39
N TRP A 111 5.32 15.06 12.48
CA TRP A 111 5.16 14.52 13.82
C TRP A 111 3.71 14.09 14.14
N GLN A 112 2.75 14.44 13.27
CA GLN A 112 1.35 14.00 13.30
C GLN A 112 0.94 13.44 11.94
N VAL A 113 -0.07 12.60 11.93
CA VAL A 113 -0.71 12.11 10.69
C VAL A 113 -2.08 12.75 10.55
N VAL A 114 -2.31 13.38 9.42
CA VAL A 114 -3.57 14.06 9.10
C VAL A 114 -4.20 13.45 7.86
N LEU A 115 -5.47 13.02 7.97
CA LEU A 115 -6.30 12.73 6.82
C LEU A 115 -6.83 14.05 6.24
N ASN A 116 -6.17 14.56 5.20
CA ASN A 116 -6.54 15.84 4.56
C ASN A 116 -7.83 15.71 3.75
N ILE A 117 -8.03 14.57 3.08
CA ILE A 117 -9.28 14.23 2.40
C ILE A 117 -9.43 12.70 2.29
N GLY A 118 -10.61 12.18 2.62
CA GLY A 118 -10.97 10.78 2.43
C GLY A 118 -11.13 10.38 0.96
N PHE A 119 -11.33 9.08 0.73
CA PHE A 119 -11.42 8.52 -0.63
C PHE A 119 -12.47 9.24 -1.49
N THR A 120 -12.03 9.81 -2.59
CA THR A 120 -12.87 10.58 -3.51
C THR A 120 -12.32 10.54 -4.94
N ARG A 121 -13.18 10.82 -5.92
CA ARG A 121 -12.79 11.09 -7.32
C ARG A 121 -12.78 12.57 -7.63
N ARG A 122 -13.18 13.43 -6.70
CA ARG A 122 -13.30 14.86 -6.91
C ARG A 122 -11.91 15.51 -6.93
N MET A 123 -11.39 15.72 -8.15
CA MET A 123 -10.08 16.34 -8.37
C MET A 123 -9.98 17.74 -7.77
N ASP A 124 -11.05 18.52 -7.83
CA ASP A 124 -11.11 19.88 -7.26
C ASP A 124 -10.79 19.85 -5.75
N ARG A 125 -11.35 18.89 -5.03
CA ARG A 125 -11.10 18.70 -3.59
C ARG A 125 -9.72 18.16 -3.30
N LEU A 126 -9.23 17.22 -4.09
CA LEU A 126 -7.87 16.68 -3.94
C LEU A 126 -6.81 17.77 -4.19
N GLU A 127 -7.00 18.61 -5.23
CA GLU A 127 -6.12 19.74 -5.51
C GLU A 127 -6.14 20.78 -4.39
N GLN A 128 -7.31 21.07 -3.83
CA GLN A 128 -7.43 21.99 -2.69
C GLN A 128 -6.69 21.46 -1.47
N ALA A 129 -6.86 20.15 -1.15
CA ALA A 129 -6.17 19.51 -0.05
C ALA A 129 -4.65 19.50 -0.24
N LEU A 130 -4.16 19.20 -1.46
CA LEU A 130 -2.74 19.25 -1.79
C LEU A 130 -2.13 20.66 -1.58
N ARG A 131 -2.82 21.71 -2.00
CA ARG A 131 -2.35 23.11 -1.82
C ARG A 131 -2.35 23.57 -0.37
N SER A 132 -3.07 22.90 0.50
CA SER A 132 -3.12 23.23 1.94
C SER A 132 -2.00 22.61 2.76
N LEU A 133 -1.21 21.71 2.18
CA LEU A 133 -0.09 21.07 2.88
C LEU A 133 0.95 22.08 3.34
N ARG A 134 1.50 21.88 4.53
CA ARG A 134 2.56 22.70 5.13
C ARG A 134 3.58 21.79 5.78
N GLY A 135 4.84 22.14 5.64
CA GLY A 135 5.95 21.35 6.14
C GLY A 135 6.49 21.85 7.46
N GLU A 136 6.56 20.95 8.46
CA GLU A 136 7.23 21.21 9.76
C GLU A 136 7.45 19.92 10.55
N GLY A 137 8.39 19.94 11.48
CA GLY A 137 8.56 18.91 12.50
C GLY A 137 9.24 17.63 12.05
N GLY A 138 8.99 16.55 12.80
CA GLY A 138 9.55 15.22 12.57
C GLY A 138 8.76 14.39 11.54
N THR A 139 8.99 13.07 11.51
CA THR A 139 8.42 12.16 10.49
C THR A 139 7.81 10.95 11.18
N SER A 140 6.47 10.82 11.17
CA SER A 140 5.73 9.68 11.70
C SER A 140 5.29 8.73 10.57
N LEU A 141 6.27 8.16 9.90
CA LEU A 141 6.07 7.31 8.71
C LEU A 141 5.26 6.04 9.01
N TYR A 142 5.62 5.31 10.09
CA TYR A 142 4.94 4.07 10.42
C TYR A 142 3.51 4.32 10.91
N ASP A 143 3.27 5.40 11.64
CA ASP A 143 1.93 5.82 12.03
C ASP A 143 1.05 6.13 10.80
N ALA A 144 1.62 6.80 9.78
CA ALA A 144 0.92 7.12 8.54
C ALA A 144 0.52 5.85 7.77
N ILE A 145 1.45 4.90 7.61
CA ILE A 145 1.17 3.61 6.97
C ILE A 145 0.10 2.86 7.75
N TYR A 146 0.21 2.80 9.07
CA TYR A 146 -0.75 2.12 9.93
C TYR A 146 -2.16 2.70 9.79
N LEU A 147 -2.31 4.03 9.87
CA LEU A 147 -3.61 4.69 9.79
C LEU A 147 -4.25 4.56 8.40
N ALA A 148 -3.47 4.74 7.33
CA ALA A 148 -3.97 4.54 5.97
C ALA A 148 -4.39 3.09 5.71
N SER A 149 -3.66 2.12 6.27
CA SER A 149 -4.02 0.70 6.21
C SER A 149 -5.37 0.41 6.84
N ARG A 150 -5.66 1.03 7.99
CA ARG A 150 -6.95 0.85 8.67
C ARG A 150 -8.13 1.31 7.83
N GLU A 151 -7.99 2.43 7.11
CA GLU A 151 -9.04 2.93 6.22
C GLU A 151 -9.17 2.06 4.96
N LEU A 152 -8.04 1.69 4.34
CA LEU A 152 -8.03 0.83 3.14
C LEU A 152 -8.69 -0.52 3.38
N ARG A 153 -8.52 -1.10 4.57
CA ARG A 153 -9.08 -2.41 4.93
C ARG A 153 -10.60 -2.52 4.73
N PHE A 154 -11.33 -1.39 4.81
CA PHE A 154 -12.78 -1.33 4.63
C PHE A 154 -13.20 -0.96 3.20
N ARG A 155 -12.23 -0.83 2.29
CA ARG A 155 -12.51 -0.55 0.89
C ARG A 155 -12.65 -1.86 0.11
N GLU A 156 -13.41 -1.79 -0.98
CA GLU A 156 -13.49 -2.89 -1.93
C GLU A 156 -12.47 -2.69 -3.06
N GLY A 157 -12.08 -3.80 -3.69
CA GLY A 157 -11.17 -3.80 -4.82
C GLY A 157 -9.69 -3.87 -4.42
N ARG A 158 -8.84 -3.19 -5.17
CA ARG A 158 -7.39 -3.19 -4.97
C ARG A 158 -6.96 -2.01 -4.11
N HIS A 159 -6.04 -2.27 -3.21
CA HIS A 159 -5.53 -1.26 -2.29
C HIS A 159 -4.08 -0.92 -2.61
N VAL A 160 -3.79 0.36 -2.74
CA VAL A 160 -2.45 0.86 -3.00
C VAL A 160 -2.15 2.03 -2.05
N MET A 161 -0.94 2.06 -1.54
CA MET A 161 -0.37 3.24 -0.88
C MET A 161 0.79 3.79 -1.72
N VAL A 162 0.75 5.07 -1.99
CA VAL A 162 1.87 5.80 -2.58
C VAL A 162 2.44 6.70 -1.48
N LEU A 163 3.69 6.44 -1.10
CA LEU A 163 4.39 7.22 -0.08
C LEU A 163 5.38 8.15 -0.77
N VAL A 164 5.27 9.44 -0.51
CA VAL A 164 6.25 10.44 -0.96
C VAL A 164 6.99 10.92 0.27
N THR A 165 8.27 10.60 0.39
CA THR A 165 9.07 10.84 1.60
C THR A 165 10.57 10.84 1.27
N ASP A 166 11.39 11.46 2.10
CA ASP A 166 12.86 11.38 2.05
C ASP A 166 13.43 10.20 2.87
N GLY A 167 12.59 9.43 3.54
CA GLY A 167 12.88 8.05 3.93
C GLY A 167 13.11 7.71 5.38
N GLY A 168 12.89 8.55 6.37
CA GLY A 168 13.18 8.18 7.77
C GLY A 168 12.00 8.34 8.72
N ASP A 169 11.70 7.31 9.51
CA ASP A 169 10.82 7.45 10.67
C ASP A 169 11.58 8.03 11.87
N THR A 170 11.00 9.04 12.52
CA THR A 170 11.65 9.68 13.68
C THR A 170 10.74 9.81 14.90
N THR A 171 9.42 9.84 14.69
CA THR A 171 8.44 10.19 15.73
C THR A 171 7.24 9.26 15.83
N SER A 172 7.18 8.18 15.06
CA SER A 172 6.07 7.24 15.15
C SER A 172 5.95 6.59 16.52
N THR A 173 4.70 6.35 16.91
CA THR A 173 4.37 5.50 18.07
C THR A 173 4.25 4.04 17.67
N LYS A 174 3.95 3.75 16.41
CA LYS A 174 3.92 2.42 15.82
C LYS A 174 5.31 2.00 15.39
N SER A 175 5.59 0.70 15.55
CA SER A 175 6.82 0.09 15.03
C SER A 175 6.71 -0.19 13.53
N PHE A 176 7.86 -0.51 12.91
CA PHE A 176 7.92 -1.02 11.55
C PHE A 176 7.03 -2.27 11.36
N ASP A 177 7.07 -3.20 12.32
CA ASP A 177 6.30 -4.44 12.26
C ASP A 177 4.78 -4.18 12.37
N ASP A 178 4.35 -3.23 13.21
CA ASP A 178 2.95 -2.81 13.30
C ASP A 178 2.45 -2.25 11.96
N ALA A 179 3.25 -1.40 11.32
CA ALA A 179 2.92 -0.80 10.04
C ALA A 179 2.85 -1.84 8.91
N LEU A 180 3.85 -2.74 8.86
CA LEU A 180 3.89 -3.83 7.89
C LEU A 180 2.69 -4.78 8.06
N GLU A 181 2.40 -5.20 9.29
CA GLU A 181 1.27 -6.09 9.56
C GLU A 181 -0.07 -5.42 9.18
N ALA A 182 -0.24 -4.14 9.50
CA ALA A 182 -1.43 -3.40 9.12
C ALA A 182 -1.61 -3.32 7.61
N ALA A 183 -0.53 -3.04 6.85
CA ALA A 183 -0.54 -2.99 5.40
C ALA A 183 -0.89 -4.35 4.78
N GLN A 184 -0.30 -5.43 5.30
CA GLN A 184 -0.59 -6.79 4.84
C GLN A 184 -2.03 -7.21 5.14
N ARG A 185 -2.56 -6.88 6.33
CA ARG A 185 -3.97 -7.14 6.67
C ARG A 185 -4.96 -6.34 5.84
N ALA A 186 -4.55 -5.16 5.37
CA ALA A 186 -5.32 -4.35 4.42
C ALA A 186 -5.14 -4.82 2.98
N GLU A 187 -4.30 -5.83 2.70
CA GLU A 187 -3.92 -6.25 1.36
C GLU A 187 -3.43 -5.07 0.50
N ALA A 188 -2.75 -4.12 1.12
CA ALA A 188 -2.30 -2.90 0.47
C ALA A 188 -0.88 -3.06 -0.08
N VAL A 189 -0.69 -2.73 -1.35
CA VAL A 189 0.62 -2.70 -2.00
C VAL A 189 1.24 -1.32 -1.80
N LEU A 190 2.47 -1.26 -1.28
CA LEU A 190 3.17 -0.01 -1.01
C LEU A 190 4.16 0.35 -2.12
N TYR A 191 4.05 1.58 -2.61
CA TYR A 191 4.94 2.18 -3.59
C TYR A 191 5.60 3.44 -3.03
N PRO A 192 6.72 3.31 -2.32
CA PRO A 192 7.50 4.47 -1.90
C PRO A 192 8.13 5.19 -3.09
N VAL A 193 7.99 6.50 -3.11
CA VAL A 193 8.69 7.44 -3.98
C VAL A 193 9.63 8.22 -3.07
N VAL A 194 10.91 7.86 -3.10
CA VAL A 194 11.92 8.46 -2.23
C VAL A 194 12.47 9.71 -2.88
N VAL A 195 12.21 10.87 -2.28
CA VAL A 195 12.74 12.15 -2.73
C VAL A 195 14.12 12.34 -2.12
N ILE A 196 15.15 12.32 -2.95
CA ILE A 196 16.54 12.55 -2.49
C ILE A 196 16.87 14.02 -2.68
N PRO A 197 17.22 14.77 -1.61
CA PRO A 197 17.66 16.15 -1.74
C PRO A 197 18.90 16.25 -2.64
N ILE A 198 18.91 17.21 -3.56
CA ILE A 198 19.96 17.37 -4.59
C ILE A 198 21.33 17.75 -4.00
N GLU A 199 21.36 18.29 -2.79
CA GLU A 199 22.53 19.02 -2.29
C GLU A 199 23.56 18.23 -1.50
N ASN A 200 23.27 17.00 -1.02
CA ASN A 200 24.29 16.22 -0.30
C ASN A 200 23.93 14.74 -0.10
N ASP A 201 24.83 13.86 -0.48
CA ASP A 201 24.86 12.45 -0.03
C ASP A 201 24.94 12.31 1.52
N ALA A 202 25.38 13.35 2.21
CA ALA A 202 25.52 13.36 3.67
C ALA A 202 24.16 13.40 4.44
N GLY A 203 23.06 13.70 3.76
CA GLY A 203 21.70 13.69 4.33
C GLY A 203 20.89 12.42 4.02
N ARG A 204 21.48 11.47 3.29
CA ARG A 204 20.78 10.24 2.86
C ARG A 204 20.49 9.32 4.06
N ASN A 205 19.21 9.05 4.32
CA ASN A 205 18.78 8.15 5.38
C ASN A 205 18.76 6.70 4.90
N ILE A 206 19.92 6.04 4.90
CA ILE A 206 20.09 4.63 4.44
C ILE A 206 19.17 3.68 5.24
N GLY A 207 18.99 3.91 6.54
CA GLY A 207 18.11 3.09 7.38
C GLY A 207 16.65 3.20 6.96
N GLY A 208 16.19 4.41 6.67
CA GLY A 208 14.83 4.67 6.18
C GLY A 208 14.61 4.08 4.80
N GLU A 209 15.55 4.22 3.88
CA GLU A 209 15.46 3.61 2.54
C GLU A 209 15.38 2.07 2.63
N HIS A 210 16.15 1.46 3.52
CA HIS A 210 16.08 0.01 3.74
C HIS A 210 14.73 -0.42 4.29
N ALA A 211 14.16 0.31 5.24
CA ALA A 211 12.83 0.04 5.78
C ALA A 211 11.75 0.16 4.69
N LEU A 212 11.79 1.22 3.87
CA LEU A 212 10.87 1.42 2.75
C LEU A 212 11.00 0.31 1.70
N SER A 213 12.24 -0.10 1.37
CA SER A 213 12.48 -1.20 0.45
C SER A 213 11.91 -2.51 0.97
N THR A 214 12.11 -2.78 2.25
CA THR A 214 11.62 -4.00 2.91
C THR A 214 10.09 -4.04 2.96
N ILE A 215 9.42 -2.97 3.40
CA ILE A 215 7.96 -2.93 3.49
C ILE A 215 7.31 -3.01 2.11
N SER A 216 7.91 -2.34 1.12
CA SER A 216 7.47 -2.40 -0.27
C SER A 216 7.57 -3.82 -0.83
N ALA A 217 8.71 -4.48 -0.69
CA ALA A 217 8.92 -5.85 -1.15
C ALA A 217 7.95 -6.84 -0.48
N ARG A 218 7.73 -6.69 0.83
CA ARG A 218 6.83 -7.57 1.62
C ARG A 218 5.34 -7.35 1.36
N THR A 219 4.98 -6.28 0.66
CA THR A 219 3.61 -5.97 0.22
C THR A 219 3.40 -6.11 -1.28
N GLY A 220 4.42 -6.56 -2.03
CA GLY A 220 4.35 -6.77 -3.48
C GLY A 220 4.58 -5.50 -4.31
N GLY A 221 5.07 -4.44 -3.70
CA GLY A 221 5.40 -3.17 -4.35
C GLY A 221 6.86 -3.05 -4.78
N ARG A 222 7.27 -1.83 -5.03
CA ARG A 222 8.66 -1.45 -5.31
C ARG A 222 8.91 0.01 -4.95
N VAL A 223 10.16 0.33 -4.63
CA VAL A 223 10.61 1.71 -4.40
C VAL A 223 10.90 2.40 -5.74
N PHE A 224 10.51 3.65 -5.84
CA PHE A 224 10.87 4.55 -6.94
C PHE A 224 11.85 5.60 -6.44
N LEU A 225 12.96 5.75 -7.16
CA LEU A 225 13.95 6.80 -6.95
C LEU A 225 13.84 7.74 -8.16
N PRO A 226 13.13 8.86 -8.07
CA PRO A 226 13.05 9.79 -9.19
C PRO A 226 14.43 10.37 -9.45
N THR A 227 14.95 10.19 -10.66
CA THR A 227 16.08 10.97 -11.15
C THR A 227 15.56 12.34 -11.50
N LEU A 228 16.05 13.36 -10.80
CA LEU A 228 15.83 14.75 -11.19
C LEU A 228 16.59 14.98 -12.50
N GLY A 229 15.86 15.02 -13.60
CA GLY A 229 16.37 15.32 -14.93
C GLY A 229 16.34 16.82 -15.19
#